data_419dc0d14d550d8e994c40e42eb116e4
#
_entry.id   419dc0d14d550d8e994c40e42eb116e4
#
_cell.length_a   1.000
_cell.length_b   1.000
_cell.length_c   1.000
_cell.angle_alpha   90.00
_cell.angle_beta   90.00
_cell.angle_gamma   90.00
#
_symmetry.space_group_name_H-M   'P 1'
#
loop_
_entity.id
_entity.type
_entity.pdbx_description
1 polymer ?
#
loop_
_entity_poly.entity_id
_entity_poly.type
_entity_poly.pdbx_seq_one_letter_code
_entity_poly.pdbx_strand_id
1 'polypeptide(L)'
;MRICTPHCGVAPETTSGGETYERELLTRLGCAGVSIDIILARGKPHPEHVPNWTVHRFGIGRGLRWYVAPFVVPAAVRRVKESAGFDLLRVHSLRYIGPGVLWARRRFRLDVPVVAHHHHLDPDLLNPIIEKRVVDVADAVVVGSEFSRRQLREVLGVRIDHVAVVPYGVDAKFAPRPARQDLVDRWGLRGRPAVLFFGGLKPRKNLETMLDVWTAVAPAHPDARLVVAGGGALLEELRRRAERLGLAGSVVFTGYVPEADKADYFNLADVFFFPSAMEGFGLAVGEAMSSGLPVIASDRGSIPELLVDGEGGFVSDPGDTERFAERLRLLLGDAALRRKLGQANAARIEQRFRWDRCVEGTRRVYEATLETWRRRAAEARR
;
A
#
# COMPACT_ATOMS: atom_id res chain seq x y z
N MET A 1 -21.29 14.95 -3.05
CA MET A 1 -19.90 15.36 -3.32
C MET A 1 -19.43 14.67 -4.59
N ARG A 2 -18.88 15.44 -5.51
CA ARG A 2 -18.28 14.97 -6.77
C ARG A 2 -16.79 15.30 -6.80
N ILE A 3 -15.93 14.31 -7.00
CA ILE A 3 -14.48 14.49 -7.03
C ILE A 3 -13.94 14.21 -8.44
N CYS A 4 -12.93 14.97 -8.87
CA CYS A 4 -12.16 14.68 -10.06
C CYS A 4 -10.75 14.22 -9.68
N THR A 5 -10.30 13.09 -10.23
CA THR A 5 -8.99 12.52 -9.94
C THR A 5 -8.27 12.10 -11.22
N PRO A 6 -7.31 12.89 -11.72
CA PRO A 6 -6.35 12.40 -12.70
C PRO A 6 -5.52 11.29 -12.09
N HIS A 7 -5.39 10.14 -12.79
CA HIS A 7 -4.85 8.94 -12.18
C HIS A 7 -3.79 8.23 -13.06
N CYS A 8 -2.76 7.70 -12.39
CA CYS A 8 -1.69 6.94 -13.05
C CYS A 8 -2.14 5.56 -13.50
N GLY A 9 -2.95 4.89 -12.71
CA GLY A 9 -3.50 3.57 -12.96
C GLY A 9 -4.39 3.09 -11.81
N VAL A 10 -5.44 2.36 -12.15
CA VAL A 10 -6.36 1.66 -11.23
C VAL A 10 -6.65 0.27 -11.80
N ALA A 11 -5.60 -0.40 -12.29
CA ALA A 11 -5.76 -1.71 -12.92
C ALA A 11 -6.37 -2.73 -11.94
N PRO A 12 -7.26 -3.63 -12.44
CA PRO A 12 -7.83 -4.71 -11.63
C PRO A 12 -6.74 -5.59 -11.01
N GLU A 13 -5.67 -5.84 -11.77
CA GLU A 13 -4.51 -6.58 -11.31
C GLU A 13 -3.26 -5.70 -11.36
N THR A 14 -2.53 -5.65 -10.24
CA THR A 14 -1.29 -4.90 -10.11
C THR A 14 -0.42 -5.50 -8.99
N THR A 15 0.89 -5.37 -9.14
CA THR A 15 1.87 -5.73 -8.11
C THR A 15 2.23 -4.55 -7.20
N SER A 16 1.62 -3.37 -7.45
CA SER A 16 1.88 -2.14 -6.70
C SER A 16 0.86 -1.95 -5.57
N GLY A 17 1.32 -1.98 -4.31
CA GLY A 17 0.47 -1.72 -3.16
C GLY A 17 -0.21 -0.35 -3.19
N GLY A 18 0.45 0.67 -3.71
CA GLY A 18 -0.14 2.00 -3.88
C GLY A 18 -1.29 2.00 -4.89
N GLU A 19 -1.13 1.34 -6.05
CA GLU A 19 -2.21 1.23 -7.04
C GLU A 19 -3.38 0.39 -6.53
N THR A 20 -3.09 -0.69 -5.79
CA THR A 20 -4.11 -1.49 -5.11
C THR A 20 -4.91 -0.64 -4.12
N TYR A 21 -4.23 0.11 -3.26
CA TYR A 21 -4.89 1.00 -2.30
C TYR A 21 -5.77 2.04 -3.00
N GLU A 22 -5.26 2.69 -4.03
CA GLU A 22 -5.98 3.72 -4.79
C GLU A 22 -7.25 3.15 -5.43
N ARG A 23 -7.15 2.02 -6.10
CA ARG A 23 -8.29 1.33 -6.68
C ARG A 23 -9.35 0.98 -5.63
N GLU A 24 -8.93 0.37 -4.53
CA GLU A 24 -9.83 -0.05 -3.45
C GLU A 24 -10.51 1.14 -2.77
N LEU A 25 -9.76 2.21 -2.48
CA LEU A 25 -10.33 3.43 -1.88
C LEU A 25 -11.37 4.07 -2.80
N LEU A 26 -11.02 4.28 -4.08
CA LEU A 26 -11.93 4.92 -5.03
C LEU A 26 -13.17 4.06 -5.27
N THR A 27 -13.02 2.74 -5.36
CA THR A 27 -14.16 1.82 -5.50
C THR A 27 -15.12 1.95 -4.32
N ARG A 28 -14.61 1.92 -3.09
CA ARG A 28 -15.43 2.01 -1.88
C ARG A 28 -16.04 3.40 -1.68
N LEU A 29 -15.34 4.46 -2.02
CA LEU A 29 -15.90 5.82 -2.03
C LEU A 29 -17.07 5.91 -3.03
N GLY A 30 -16.92 5.32 -4.22
CA GLY A 30 -18.00 5.23 -5.21
C GLY A 30 -19.20 4.46 -4.68
N CYS A 31 -19.00 3.31 -4.06
CA CYS A 31 -20.06 2.53 -3.40
C CYS A 31 -20.72 3.30 -2.25
N ALA A 32 -19.98 4.17 -1.57
CA ALA A 32 -20.48 5.06 -0.50
C ALA A 32 -21.17 6.34 -1.02
N GLY A 33 -21.46 6.42 -2.33
CA GLY A 33 -22.23 7.53 -2.93
C GLY A 33 -21.41 8.75 -3.32
N VAL A 34 -20.07 8.67 -3.32
CA VAL A 34 -19.22 9.75 -3.86
C VAL A 34 -19.13 9.60 -5.37
N SER A 35 -19.54 10.63 -6.11
CA SER A 35 -19.36 10.66 -7.59
C SER A 35 -17.90 10.93 -7.93
N ILE A 36 -17.30 10.09 -8.79
CA ILE A 36 -15.87 10.11 -9.08
C ILE A 36 -15.63 10.19 -10.59
N ASP A 37 -15.04 11.30 -11.02
CA ASP A 37 -14.54 11.47 -12.38
C ASP A 37 -13.05 11.09 -12.43
N ILE A 38 -12.74 9.93 -12.98
CA ILE A 38 -11.37 9.43 -13.12
C ILE A 38 -10.82 9.79 -14.49
N ILE A 39 -9.70 10.51 -14.53
CA ILE A 39 -9.02 10.82 -15.78
C ILE A 39 -7.86 9.84 -15.98
N LEU A 40 -7.97 8.94 -16.96
CA LEU A 40 -6.98 7.90 -17.26
C LEU A 40 -6.42 8.03 -18.69
N ALA A 41 -5.15 7.68 -18.86
CA ALA A 41 -4.57 7.53 -20.19
C ALA A 41 -5.28 6.41 -20.98
N ARG A 42 -5.40 6.59 -22.32
CA ARG A 42 -5.96 5.57 -23.21
C ARG A 42 -5.23 4.24 -23.06
N GLY A 43 -5.99 3.14 -23.07
CA GLY A 43 -5.47 1.76 -22.93
C GLY A 43 -5.01 1.37 -21.52
N LYS A 44 -5.24 2.21 -20.50
CA LYS A 44 -5.06 1.78 -19.10
C LYS A 44 -6.30 1.01 -18.64
N PRO A 45 -6.15 -0.22 -18.12
CA PRO A 45 -7.27 -0.98 -17.57
C PRO A 45 -7.81 -0.31 -16.29
N HIS A 46 -9.06 -0.58 -16.00
CA HIS A 46 -9.74 -0.21 -14.75
C HIS A 46 -10.84 -1.23 -14.45
N PRO A 47 -11.32 -1.35 -13.20
CA PRO A 47 -12.49 -2.15 -12.88
C PRO A 47 -13.71 -1.68 -13.68
N GLU A 48 -14.48 -2.64 -14.17
CA GLU A 48 -15.75 -2.36 -14.86
C GLU A 48 -16.89 -2.26 -13.83
N HIS A 49 -17.92 -1.49 -14.17
CA HIS A 49 -19.17 -1.39 -13.39
C HIS A 49 -19.00 -0.97 -11.93
N VAL A 50 -18.05 -0.09 -11.62
CA VAL A 50 -17.96 0.51 -10.28
C VAL A 50 -19.02 1.61 -10.15
N PRO A 51 -19.90 1.56 -9.12
CA PRO A 51 -20.92 2.58 -8.89
C PRO A 51 -20.30 3.98 -8.78
N ASN A 52 -20.96 4.96 -9.36
CA ASN A 52 -20.59 6.39 -9.31
C ASN A 52 -19.22 6.74 -9.91
N TRP A 53 -18.59 5.83 -10.70
CA TRP A 53 -17.41 6.15 -11.49
C TRP A 53 -17.78 6.60 -12.89
N THR A 54 -17.12 7.69 -13.35
CA THR A 54 -17.09 8.12 -14.76
C THR A 54 -15.63 8.18 -15.19
N VAL A 55 -15.24 7.39 -16.21
CA VAL A 55 -13.86 7.33 -16.68
C VAL A 55 -13.69 8.18 -17.94
N HIS A 56 -12.87 9.21 -17.81
CA HIS A 56 -12.49 10.10 -18.91
C HIS A 56 -11.14 9.69 -19.48
N ARG A 57 -11.05 9.60 -20.81
CA ARG A 57 -9.83 9.15 -21.50
C ARG A 57 -9.09 10.31 -22.14
N PHE A 58 -7.78 10.36 -21.93
CA PHE A 58 -6.91 11.28 -22.64
C PHE A 58 -5.80 10.53 -23.40
N GLY A 59 -5.33 11.13 -24.52
CA GLY A 59 -4.31 10.51 -25.37
C GLY A 59 -2.93 10.89 -24.92
N ILE A 60 -2.11 9.90 -24.51
CA ILE A 60 -0.65 10.02 -24.36
C ILE A 60 -0.03 8.76 -24.95
N GLY A 61 1.05 8.91 -25.75
CA GLY A 61 1.85 7.80 -26.26
C GLY A 61 2.44 6.94 -25.13
N ARG A 62 2.53 5.63 -25.35
CA ARG A 62 2.89 4.64 -24.29
C ARG A 62 4.23 4.92 -23.60
N GLY A 63 5.25 5.40 -24.30
CA GLY A 63 6.60 5.60 -23.76
C GLY A 63 6.82 6.91 -22.97
N LEU A 64 5.96 7.93 -23.19
CA LEU A 64 6.17 9.29 -22.64
C LEU A 64 5.18 9.67 -21.54
N ARG A 65 4.35 8.73 -21.09
CA ARG A 65 3.19 8.98 -20.21
C ARG A 65 3.47 9.84 -18.98
N TRP A 66 4.56 9.54 -18.31
CA TRP A 66 4.90 10.17 -17.04
C TRP A 66 5.45 11.58 -17.20
N TYR A 67 6.27 11.78 -18.24
CA TYR A 67 6.91 13.07 -18.50
C TYR A 67 5.95 14.10 -19.11
N VAL A 68 4.97 13.65 -19.90
CA VAL A 68 4.01 14.55 -20.55
C VAL A 68 2.71 14.72 -19.77
N ALA A 69 2.45 13.90 -18.75
CA ALA A 69 1.26 14.01 -17.91
C ALA A 69 1.04 15.42 -17.34
N PRO A 70 2.05 16.14 -16.81
CA PRO A 70 1.88 17.51 -16.33
C PRO A 70 1.30 18.50 -17.36
N PHE A 71 1.54 18.26 -18.65
CA PHE A 71 1.09 19.13 -19.74
C PHE A 71 -0.30 18.76 -20.30
N VAL A 72 -0.69 17.50 -20.21
CA VAL A 72 -1.95 16.99 -20.76
C VAL A 72 -3.08 16.99 -19.73
N VAL A 73 -2.76 16.72 -18.48
CA VAL A 73 -3.71 16.70 -17.36
C VAL A 73 -4.51 18.01 -17.24
N PRO A 74 -3.92 19.20 -17.39
CA PRO A 74 -4.67 20.46 -17.30
C PRO A 74 -5.86 20.55 -18.25
N ALA A 75 -5.65 20.22 -19.53
CA ALA A 75 -6.72 20.25 -20.52
C ALA A 75 -7.83 19.22 -20.24
N ALA A 76 -7.44 18.03 -19.75
CA ALA A 76 -8.40 17.00 -19.38
C ALA A 76 -9.22 17.39 -18.14
N VAL A 77 -8.61 17.95 -17.11
CA VAL A 77 -9.28 18.48 -15.91
C VAL A 77 -10.27 19.58 -16.28
N ARG A 78 -9.85 20.53 -17.14
CA ARG A 78 -10.72 21.59 -17.64
C ARG A 78 -11.96 21.03 -18.35
N ARG A 79 -11.77 20.08 -19.26
CA ARG A 79 -12.87 19.43 -19.98
C ARG A 79 -13.87 18.77 -19.03
N VAL A 80 -13.41 18.06 -18.01
CA VAL A 80 -14.28 17.44 -17.01
C VAL A 80 -15.03 18.52 -16.21
N LYS A 81 -14.36 19.64 -15.86
CA LYS A 81 -15.02 20.74 -15.14
C LYS A 81 -16.14 21.37 -15.97
N GLU A 82 -15.90 21.57 -17.27
CA GLU A 82 -16.88 22.17 -18.18
C GLU A 82 -18.07 21.23 -18.48
N SER A 83 -17.82 19.90 -18.59
CA SER A 83 -18.87 18.93 -18.99
C SER A 83 -19.68 18.37 -17.82
N ALA A 84 -19.06 18.14 -16.67
CA ALA A 84 -19.66 17.44 -15.55
C ALA A 84 -19.69 18.26 -14.25
N GLY A 85 -18.77 19.21 -14.12
CA GLY A 85 -18.51 19.89 -12.85
C GLY A 85 -17.91 18.93 -11.80
N PHE A 86 -17.26 19.47 -10.82
CA PHE A 86 -16.81 18.73 -9.61
C PHE A 86 -16.59 19.72 -8.47
N ASP A 87 -16.67 19.20 -7.23
CA ASP A 87 -16.50 19.97 -6.01
C ASP A 87 -15.05 20.05 -5.56
N LEU A 88 -14.25 19.01 -5.85
CA LEU A 88 -12.91 18.79 -5.30
C LEU A 88 -12.00 18.13 -6.34
N LEU A 89 -10.75 18.60 -6.43
CA LEU A 89 -9.68 17.96 -7.16
C LEU A 89 -8.86 17.07 -6.21
N ARG A 90 -8.83 15.79 -6.49
CA ARG A 90 -8.00 14.82 -5.78
C ARG A 90 -6.74 14.54 -6.60
N VAL A 91 -5.59 14.53 -5.97
CA VAL A 91 -4.33 14.18 -6.60
C VAL A 91 -3.61 13.09 -5.81
N HIS A 92 -3.21 12.03 -6.49
CA HIS A 92 -2.22 11.07 -6.02
C HIS A 92 -1.03 11.10 -6.98
N SER A 93 0.05 10.37 -6.70
CA SER A 93 1.25 10.43 -7.53
C SER A 93 1.73 11.88 -7.70
N LEU A 94 2.15 12.48 -6.59
CA LEU A 94 2.42 13.93 -6.48
C LEU A 94 3.49 14.37 -7.48
N ARG A 95 4.47 13.49 -7.79
CA ARG A 95 5.52 13.75 -8.77
C ARG A 95 5.00 13.96 -10.19
N TYR A 96 4.12 13.07 -10.67
CA TYR A 96 3.75 13.00 -12.08
C TYR A 96 2.44 13.73 -12.40
N ILE A 97 1.47 13.61 -11.53
CA ILE A 97 0.12 14.19 -11.71
C ILE A 97 0.03 15.54 -11.02
N GLY A 98 0.67 15.69 -9.85
CA GLY A 98 0.58 16.88 -9.02
C GLY A 98 0.85 18.19 -9.75
N PRO A 99 1.98 18.36 -10.48
CA PRO A 99 2.26 19.59 -11.20
C PRO A 99 1.18 19.96 -12.21
N GLY A 100 0.62 18.96 -12.92
CA GLY A 100 -0.46 19.18 -13.89
C GLY A 100 -1.77 19.63 -13.23
N VAL A 101 -2.10 19.07 -12.07
CA VAL A 101 -3.29 19.47 -11.29
C VAL A 101 -3.15 20.90 -10.78
N LEU A 102 -2.00 21.26 -10.20
CA LEU A 102 -1.75 22.63 -9.74
C LEU A 102 -1.74 23.64 -10.90
N TRP A 103 -1.17 23.24 -12.05
CA TRP A 103 -1.21 24.06 -13.24
C TRP A 103 -2.65 24.24 -13.76
N ALA A 104 -3.45 23.18 -13.82
CA ALA A 104 -4.87 23.26 -14.20
C ALA A 104 -5.63 24.24 -13.31
N ARG A 105 -5.51 24.09 -11.98
CA ARG A 105 -6.16 24.98 -11.00
C ARG A 105 -5.81 26.44 -11.26
N ARG A 106 -4.53 26.77 -11.40
CA ARG A 106 -4.06 28.14 -11.62
C ARG A 106 -4.45 28.68 -13.00
N ARG A 107 -4.20 27.92 -14.08
CA ARG A 107 -4.36 28.35 -15.47
C ARG A 107 -5.80 28.59 -15.84
N PHE A 108 -6.70 27.78 -15.33
CA PHE A 108 -8.13 27.84 -15.60
C PHE A 108 -8.95 28.46 -14.47
N ARG A 109 -8.28 29.01 -13.45
CA ARG A 109 -8.91 29.65 -12.29
C ARG A 109 -10.00 28.76 -11.67
N LEU A 110 -9.72 27.46 -11.50
CA LEU A 110 -10.70 26.53 -10.96
C LEU A 110 -10.94 26.84 -9.48
N ASP A 111 -12.15 27.28 -9.17
CA ASP A 111 -12.59 27.59 -7.80
C ASP A 111 -13.00 26.28 -7.07
N VAL A 112 -12.01 25.44 -6.78
CA VAL A 112 -12.18 24.17 -6.08
C VAL A 112 -10.94 23.86 -5.25
N PRO A 113 -11.09 23.21 -4.09
CA PRO A 113 -9.95 22.76 -3.30
C PRO A 113 -9.23 21.59 -3.93
N VAL A 114 -7.95 21.44 -3.58
CA VAL A 114 -7.08 20.31 -3.95
C VAL A 114 -6.75 19.50 -2.72
N VAL A 115 -7.04 18.20 -2.75
CA VAL A 115 -6.62 17.24 -1.73
C VAL A 115 -5.58 16.29 -2.31
N ALA A 116 -4.39 16.28 -1.71
CA ALA A 116 -3.29 15.41 -2.11
C ALA A 116 -3.28 14.12 -1.28
N HIS A 117 -3.04 12.97 -1.93
CA HIS A 117 -2.80 11.70 -1.28
C HIS A 117 -1.34 11.32 -1.43
N HIS A 118 -0.63 11.20 -0.33
CA HIS A 118 0.79 10.87 -0.32
C HIS A 118 1.00 9.49 0.31
N HIS A 119 1.70 8.61 -0.41
CA HIS A 119 1.89 7.22 0.01
C HIS A 119 3.27 6.95 0.62
N HIS A 120 4.33 7.44 0.01
CA HIS A 120 5.71 7.34 0.48
C HIS A 120 6.58 8.28 -0.36
N LEU A 121 7.70 8.68 0.21
CA LEU A 121 8.74 9.41 -0.52
C LEU A 121 9.61 8.43 -1.31
N ASP A 122 9.71 8.64 -2.62
CA ASP A 122 10.68 7.92 -3.44
C ASP A 122 12.07 8.58 -3.31
N PRO A 123 13.13 7.80 -3.12
CA PRO A 123 14.50 8.32 -2.97
C PRO A 123 15.09 8.74 -4.32
N ASP A 124 14.66 9.90 -4.83
CA ASP A 124 15.10 10.48 -6.09
C ASP A 124 15.38 11.98 -5.87
N LEU A 125 16.42 12.53 -6.50
CA LEU A 125 16.88 13.89 -6.26
C LEU A 125 15.84 14.99 -6.58
N LEU A 126 14.97 14.78 -7.56
CA LEU A 126 13.98 15.78 -7.97
C LEU A 126 12.62 15.60 -7.27
N ASN A 127 12.33 14.41 -6.75
CA ASN A 127 11.06 14.11 -6.09
C ASN A 127 10.77 15.03 -4.91
N PRO A 128 11.69 15.24 -3.97
CA PRO A 128 11.41 16.06 -2.80
C PRO A 128 10.97 17.48 -3.16
N ILE A 129 11.55 18.08 -4.20
CA ILE A 129 11.24 19.46 -4.64
C ILE A 129 9.82 19.53 -5.22
N ILE A 130 9.48 18.57 -6.09
CA ILE A 130 8.17 18.55 -6.76
C ILE A 130 7.07 18.22 -5.75
N GLU A 131 7.28 17.18 -4.93
CA GLU A 131 6.32 16.72 -3.94
C GLU A 131 6.09 17.78 -2.85
N LYS A 132 7.17 18.41 -2.36
CA LYS A 132 7.07 19.55 -1.44
C LYS A 132 6.12 20.63 -1.98
N ARG A 133 6.33 21.03 -3.24
CA ARG A 133 5.50 22.08 -3.85
C ARG A 133 4.04 21.69 -3.95
N VAL A 134 3.75 20.43 -4.26
CA VAL A 134 2.37 19.94 -4.33
C VAL A 134 1.74 19.90 -2.94
N VAL A 135 2.47 19.41 -1.94
CA VAL A 135 2.03 19.33 -0.55
C VAL A 135 1.77 20.74 0.02
N ASP A 136 2.70 21.68 -0.18
CA ASP A 136 2.57 23.06 0.35
C ASP A 136 1.36 23.81 -0.24
N VAL A 137 0.96 23.50 -1.49
CA VAL A 137 -0.13 24.21 -2.21
C VAL A 137 -1.47 23.49 -2.08
N ALA A 138 -1.49 22.22 -1.68
CA ALA A 138 -2.72 21.48 -1.45
C ALA A 138 -3.50 22.06 -0.26
N ASP A 139 -4.82 22.05 -0.34
CA ASP A 139 -5.70 22.54 0.74
C ASP A 139 -5.80 21.54 1.89
N ALA A 140 -5.62 20.24 1.58
CA ALA A 140 -5.39 19.18 2.57
C ALA A 140 -4.51 18.09 1.95
N VAL A 141 -3.82 17.35 2.82
CA VAL A 141 -3.00 16.18 2.46
C VAL A 141 -3.43 14.98 3.29
N VAL A 142 -3.63 13.84 2.65
CA VAL A 142 -3.94 12.57 3.31
C VAL A 142 -2.72 11.65 3.23
N VAL A 143 -2.30 11.12 4.37
CA VAL A 143 -1.23 10.12 4.49
C VAL A 143 -1.74 8.88 5.24
N GLY A 144 -1.10 7.72 5.00
CA GLY A 144 -1.52 6.44 5.59
C GLY A 144 -1.02 6.20 7.02
N SER A 145 -0.07 7.00 7.53
CA SER A 145 0.60 6.74 8.81
C SER A 145 1.17 8.03 9.43
N GLU A 146 1.37 8.04 10.73
CA GLU A 146 2.10 9.10 11.42
C GLU A 146 3.56 9.16 10.96
N PHE A 147 4.15 8.01 10.63
CA PHE A 147 5.48 7.97 10.01
C PHE A 147 5.52 8.79 8.73
N SER A 148 4.58 8.58 7.81
CA SER A 148 4.53 9.36 6.56
C SER A 148 4.31 10.86 6.82
N ARG A 149 3.50 11.22 7.83
CA ARG A 149 3.30 12.61 8.24
C ARG A 149 4.58 13.23 8.79
N ARG A 150 5.33 12.50 9.64
CA ARG A 150 6.64 12.95 10.12
C ARG A 150 7.64 13.10 8.98
N GLN A 151 7.69 12.15 8.03
CA GLN A 151 8.57 12.25 6.85
C GLN A 151 8.31 13.51 6.04
N LEU A 152 7.06 13.89 5.80
CA LEU A 152 6.73 15.13 5.10
C LEU A 152 7.35 16.35 5.80
N ARG A 153 7.31 16.40 7.13
CA ARG A 153 7.91 17.48 7.91
C ARG A 153 9.45 17.43 7.87
N GLU A 154 10.02 16.27 8.17
CA GLU A 154 11.46 16.12 8.44
C GLU A 154 12.30 16.10 7.15
N VAL A 155 11.78 15.49 6.09
CA VAL A 155 12.50 15.36 4.81
C VAL A 155 12.15 16.49 3.85
N LEU A 156 10.88 16.88 3.75
CA LEU A 156 10.44 17.92 2.83
C LEU A 156 10.36 19.31 3.47
N GLY A 157 10.41 19.42 4.80
CA GLY A 157 10.26 20.69 5.50
C GLY A 157 8.92 21.36 5.26
N VAL A 158 7.84 20.58 5.08
CA VAL A 158 6.48 21.11 4.88
C VAL A 158 5.78 21.34 6.21
N ARG A 159 4.83 22.27 6.22
CA ARG A 159 3.88 22.41 7.34
C ARG A 159 2.95 21.20 7.34
N ILE A 160 2.60 20.73 8.54
CA ILE A 160 1.76 19.52 8.71
C ILE A 160 0.35 19.80 9.26
N ASP A 161 -0.01 21.08 9.43
CA ASP A 161 -1.32 21.49 10.00
C ASP A 161 -2.50 21.03 9.12
N HIS A 162 -2.27 20.91 7.82
CA HIS A 162 -3.23 20.44 6.82
C HIS A 162 -3.02 18.98 6.39
N VAL A 163 -2.15 18.24 7.12
CA VAL A 163 -1.86 16.81 6.84
C VAL A 163 -2.67 15.94 7.80
N ALA A 164 -3.64 15.24 7.26
CA ALA A 164 -4.46 14.28 7.98
C ALA A 164 -3.92 12.85 7.83
N VAL A 165 -3.87 12.12 8.93
CA VAL A 165 -3.52 10.70 8.93
C VAL A 165 -4.80 9.88 8.85
N VAL A 166 -4.92 9.12 7.76
CA VAL A 166 -6.01 8.16 7.53
C VAL A 166 -5.38 6.82 7.21
N PRO A 167 -5.31 5.89 8.18
CA PRO A 167 -4.73 4.57 7.97
C PRO A 167 -5.41 3.82 6.83
N TYR A 168 -4.64 3.03 6.09
CA TYR A 168 -5.19 2.24 5.01
C TYR A 168 -6.08 1.11 5.53
N GLY A 169 -7.08 0.75 4.73
CA GLY A 169 -7.96 -0.36 5.03
C GLY A 169 -7.37 -1.71 4.63
N VAL A 170 -7.65 -2.72 5.44
CA VAL A 170 -7.41 -4.13 5.13
C VAL A 170 -8.74 -4.80 4.80
N ASP A 171 -8.77 -5.56 3.71
CA ASP A 171 -9.98 -6.21 3.22
C ASP A 171 -10.40 -7.38 4.12
N ALA A 172 -11.72 -7.53 4.34
CA ALA A 172 -12.29 -8.62 5.14
C ALA A 172 -12.07 -10.02 4.51
N LYS A 173 -11.72 -10.09 3.20
CA LYS A 173 -11.34 -11.35 2.57
C LYS A 173 -10.11 -12.00 3.20
N PHE A 174 -9.23 -11.18 3.82
CA PHE A 174 -8.12 -11.63 4.62
C PHE A 174 -8.63 -11.98 6.02
N ALA A 175 -9.02 -13.22 6.21
CA ALA A 175 -9.51 -13.78 7.46
C ALA A 175 -8.94 -15.18 7.66
N PRO A 176 -8.81 -15.65 8.91
CA PRO A 176 -8.43 -17.03 9.18
C PRO A 176 -9.41 -18.01 8.52
N ARG A 177 -8.90 -18.93 7.74
CA ARG A 177 -9.67 -20.00 7.07
C ARG A 177 -8.79 -21.24 6.85
N PRO A 178 -9.37 -22.43 6.62
CA PRO A 178 -8.59 -23.61 6.28
C PRO A 178 -7.70 -23.39 5.04
N ALA A 179 -6.48 -23.90 5.10
CA ALA A 179 -5.57 -23.83 3.97
C ALA A 179 -6.12 -24.58 2.75
N ARG A 180 -5.95 -24.03 1.57
CA ARG A 180 -6.37 -24.64 0.30
C ARG A 180 -5.46 -25.80 -0.06
N GLN A 181 -6.01 -27.02 -0.08
CA GLN A 181 -5.24 -28.26 -0.14
C GLN A 181 -4.43 -28.40 -1.43
N ASP A 182 -4.95 -27.94 -2.57
CA ASP A 182 -4.22 -27.93 -3.84
C ASP A 182 -2.95 -27.07 -3.78
N LEU A 183 -2.97 -25.96 -3.04
CA LEU A 183 -1.80 -25.13 -2.83
C LEU A 183 -0.83 -25.77 -1.80
N VAL A 184 -1.36 -26.40 -0.75
CA VAL A 184 -0.56 -27.16 0.22
C VAL A 184 0.24 -28.25 -0.49
N ASP A 185 -0.42 -29.03 -1.38
CA ASP A 185 0.22 -30.10 -2.13
C ASP A 185 1.20 -29.56 -3.18
N ARG A 186 0.79 -28.52 -3.92
CA ARG A 186 1.62 -27.87 -4.93
C ARG A 186 2.95 -27.38 -4.40
N TRP A 187 2.96 -26.84 -3.18
CA TRP A 187 4.14 -26.25 -2.57
C TRP A 187 4.83 -27.17 -1.54
N GLY A 188 4.36 -28.42 -1.40
CA GLY A 188 4.96 -29.42 -0.52
C GLY A 188 4.88 -29.05 0.95
N LEU A 189 3.77 -28.44 1.39
CA LEU A 189 3.59 -27.93 2.75
C LEU A 189 2.82 -28.89 3.68
N ARG A 190 2.41 -30.07 3.19
CA ARG A 190 1.63 -31.04 3.97
C ARG A 190 2.36 -31.46 5.24
N GLY A 191 1.79 -31.12 6.40
CA GLY A 191 2.35 -31.42 7.72
C GLY A 191 3.63 -30.66 8.08
N ARG A 192 3.95 -29.59 7.36
CA ARG A 192 5.17 -28.80 7.52
C ARG A 192 4.84 -27.38 7.97
N PRO A 193 5.51 -26.86 9.01
CA PRO A 193 5.39 -25.44 9.36
C PRO A 193 5.86 -24.56 8.20
N ALA A 194 5.09 -23.49 7.89
CA ALA A 194 5.39 -22.58 6.82
C ALA A 194 5.59 -21.13 7.31
N VAL A 195 6.71 -20.53 6.91
CA VAL A 195 6.98 -19.10 7.07
C VAL A 195 6.73 -18.43 5.73
N LEU A 196 5.88 -17.42 5.67
CA LEU A 196 5.51 -16.72 4.46
C LEU A 196 6.15 -15.34 4.39
N PHE A 197 6.76 -15.02 3.28
CA PHE A 197 6.93 -13.66 2.77
C PHE A 197 5.96 -13.44 1.60
N PHE A 198 5.27 -12.30 1.58
CA PHE A 198 4.40 -11.94 0.45
C PHE A 198 4.68 -10.52 -0.03
N GLY A 199 4.96 -10.35 -1.33
CA GLY A 199 5.15 -9.02 -1.92
C GLY A 199 6.00 -9.01 -3.19
N GLY A 200 6.06 -7.86 -3.86
CA GLY A 200 6.96 -7.67 -5.01
C GLY A 200 8.43 -7.79 -4.59
N LEU A 201 9.19 -8.59 -5.36
CA LEU A 201 10.61 -8.86 -5.06
C LEU A 201 11.47 -7.67 -5.51
N LYS A 202 11.61 -6.69 -4.62
CA LYS A 202 12.33 -5.43 -4.83
C LYS A 202 13.41 -5.25 -3.76
N PRO A 203 14.51 -4.50 -4.02
CA PRO A 203 15.62 -4.32 -3.07
C PRO A 203 15.17 -3.85 -1.69
N ARG A 204 14.24 -2.90 -1.59
CA ARG A 204 13.73 -2.38 -0.32
C ARG A 204 13.07 -3.42 0.59
N LYS A 205 12.73 -4.60 0.04
CA LYS A 205 12.13 -5.70 0.82
C LYS A 205 13.14 -6.52 1.61
N ASN A 206 14.43 -6.25 1.41
CA ASN A 206 15.54 -6.86 2.16
C ASN A 206 15.54 -8.40 2.12
N LEU A 207 15.34 -8.93 0.91
CA LEU A 207 15.13 -10.38 0.69
C LEU A 207 16.41 -11.20 0.85
N GLU A 208 17.57 -10.57 0.72
CA GLU A 208 18.85 -11.22 0.99
C GLU A 208 18.97 -11.52 2.48
N THR A 209 18.71 -10.56 3.35
CA THR A 209 18.64 -10.77 4.80
C THR A 209 17.64 -11.87 5.17
N MET A 210 16.49 -11.94 4.48
CA MET A 210 15.51 -13.01 4.70
C MET A 210 16.14 -14.40 4.47
N LEU A 211 16.92 -14.58 3.40
CA LEU A 211 17.60 -15.85 3.13
C LEU A 211 18.73 -16.12 4.14
N ASP A 212 19.46 -15.09 4.54
CA ASP A 212 20.53 -15.23 5.56
C ASP A 212 19.95 -15.62 6.92
N VAL A 213 18.83 -15.03 7.32
CA VAL A 213 18.07 -15.44 8.51
C VAL A 213 17.61 -16.90 8.38
N TRP A 214 17.12 -17.30 7.21
CA TRP A 214 16.65 -18.66 7.00
C TRP A 214 17.78 -19.71 7.08
N THR A 215 19.02 -19.38 6.70
CA THR A 215 20.17 -20.28 6.90
C THR A 215 20.40 -20.62 8.39
N ALA A 216 20.11 -19.67 9.28
CA ALA A 216 20.25 -19.90 10.73
C ALA A 216 19.02 -20.64 11.32
N VAL A 217 17.86 -20.59 10.67
CA VAL A 217 16.63 -21.23 11.17
C VAL A 217 16.45 -22.65 10.67
N ALA A 218 16.72 -22.92 9.39
CA ALA A 218 16.45 -24.19 8.74
C ALA A 218 17.09 -25.42 9.42
N PRO A 219 18.34 -25.38 9.95
CA PRO A 219 18.94 -26.52 10.63
C PRO A 219 18.19 -26.97 11.89
N ALA A 220 17.59 -26.00 12.63
CA ALA A 220 16.81 -26.32 13.84
C ALA A 220 15.36 -26.74 13.53
N HIS A 221 14.87 -26.45 12.33
CA HIS A 221 13.51 -26.75 11.86
C HIS A 221 13.56 -27.36 10.45
N PRO A 222 14.10 -28.54 10.23
CA PRO A 222 14.35 -29.12 8.90
C PRO A 222 13.07 -29.39 8.11
N ASP A 223 11.96 -29.60 8.79
CA ASP A 223 10.65 -29.77 8.15
C ASP A 223 9.98 -28.45 7.76
N ALA A 224 10.41 -27.32 8.32
CA ALA A 224 9.82 -26.03 7.99
C ALA A 224 10.14 -25.58 6.56
N ARG A 225 9.27 -24.76 6.00
CA ARG A 225 9.42 -24.16 4.66
C ARG A 225 9.32 -22.64 4.72
N LEU A 226 10.24 -21.97 4.03
CA LEU A 226 10.11 -20.55 3.72
C LEU A 226 9.42 -20.41 2.34
N VAL A 227 8.23 -19.85 2.33
CA VAL A 227 7.46 -19.58 1.11
C VAL A 227 7.63 -18.12 0.72
N VAL A 228 8.28 -17.88 -0.40
CA VAL A 228 8.51 -16.54 -0.97
C VAL A 228 7.50 -16.32 -2.08
N ALA A 229 6.40 -15.65 -1.76
CA ALA A 229 5.29 -15.42 -2.67
C ALA A 229 5.36 -14.01 -3.29
N GLY A 230 5.50 -13.97 -4.61
CA GLY A 230 5.53 -12.74 -5.38
C GLY A 230 6.51 -12.80 -6.56
N GLY A 231 6.31 -11.90 -7.51
CA GLY A 231 7.19 -11.71 -8.66
C GLY A 231 8.05 -10.45 -8.52
N GLY A 232 9.06 -10.34 -9.35
CA GLY A 232 9.93 -9.17 -9.41
C GLY A 232 11.28 -9.46 -10.05
N ALA A 233 12.05 -8.40 -10.32
CA ALA A 233 13.34 -8.51 -10.99
C ALA A 233 14.37 -9.36 -10.22
N LEU A 234 14.22 -9.46 -8.90
CA LEU A 234 15.16 -10.20 -8.05
C LEU A 234 14.88 -11.71 -7.98
N LEU A 235 13.80 -12.23 -8.60
CA LEU A 235 13.40 -13.63 -8.44
C LEU A 235 14.53 -14.63 -8.78
N GLU A 236 15.14 -14.49 -9.94
CA GLU A 236 16.18 -15.40 -10.40
C GLU A 236 17.49 -15.26 -9.60
N GLU A 237 17.79 -14.07 -9.15
CA GLU A 237 18.94 -13.83 -8.28
C GLU A 237 18.77 -14.49 -6.91
N LEU A 238 17.57 -14.35 -6.31
CA LEU A 238 17.23 -14.97 -5.03
C LEU A 238 17.22 -16.50 -5.09
N ARG A 239 16.74 -17.08 -6.20
CA ARG A 239 16.81 -18.54 -6.42
C ARG A 239 18.27 -19.03 -6.42
N ARG A 240 19.12 -18.37 -7.21
CA ARG A 240 20.56 -18.70 -7.25
C ARG A 240 21.26 -18.51 -5.90
N ARG A 241 20.86 -17.47 -5.13
CA ARG A 241 21.38 -17.26 -3.80
C ARG A 241 20.94 -18.39 -2.86
N ALA A 242 19.67 -18.77 -2.87
CA ALA A 242 19.16 -19.88 -2.05
C ALA A 242 19.88 -21.20 -2.35
N GLU A 243 20.16 -21.49 -3.64
CA GLU A 243 20.96 -22.67 -4.04
C GLU A 243 22.38 -22.62 -3.46
N ARG A 244 23.08 -21.47 -3.61
CA ARG A 244 24.43 -21.31 -3.04
C ARG A 244 24.49 -21.46 -1.53
N LEU A 245 23.40 -21.07 -0.85
CA LEU A 245 23.26 -21.20 0.62
C LEU A 245 22.78 -22.59 1.06
N GLY A 246 22.58 -23.54 0.13
CA GLY A 246 22.09 -24.89 0.43
C GLY A 246 20.61 -24.95 0.84
N LEU A 247 19.82 -23.94 0.52
CA LEU A 247 18.42 -23.79 0.95
C LEU A 247 17.40 -24.34 -0.06
N ALA A 248 17.81 -24.90 -1.20
CA ALA A 248 16.93 -25.35 -2.28
C ALA A 248 15.82 -26.31 -1.82
N GLY A 249 16.06 -27.12 -0.80
CA GLY A 249 15.08 -28.05 -0.22
C GLY A 249 14.11 -27.43 0.80
N SER A 250 14.35 -26.21 1.27
CA SER A 250 13.57 -25.56 2.34
C SER A 250 12.94 -24.23 1.96
N VAL A 251 13.31 -23.64 0.80
CA VAL A 251 12.75 -22.39 0.29
C VAL A 251 11.93 -22.64 -0.98
N VAL A 252 10.71 -22.14 -0.98
CA VAL A 252 9.78 -22.23 -2.13
C VAL A 252 9.55 -20.86 -2.69
N PHE A 253 9.86 -20.65 -3.98
CA PHE A 253 9.56 -19.43 -4.71
C PHE A 253 8.35 -19.64 -5.61
N THR A 254 7.22 -19.03 -5.27
CA THR A 254 5.96 -19.25 -6.01
C THR A 254 5.86 -18.45 -7.32
N GLY A 255 6.67 -17.39 -7.45
CA GLY A 255 6.48 -16.40 -8.51
C GLY A 255 5.26 -15.50 -8.24
N TYR A 256 4.75 -14.88 -9.29
CA TYR A 256 3.58 -14.01 -9.21
C TYR A 256 2.35 -14.76 -8.71
N VAL A 257 1.63 -14.15 -7.78
CA VAL A 257 0.37 -14.67 -7.23
C VAL A 257 -0.77 -13.74 -7.67
N PRO A 258 -1.81 -14.26 -8.34
CA PRO A 258 -2.99 -13.49 -8.69
C PRO A 258 -3.69 -12.90 -7.48
N GLU A 259 -4.31 -11.73 -7.62
CA GLU A 259 -5.02 -11.06 -6.52
C GLU A 259 -6.16 -11.92 -5.93
N ALA A 260 -6.79 -12.76 -6.76
CA ALA A 260 -7.85 -13.68 -6.35
C ALA A 260 -7.34 -14.76 -5.38
N ASP A 261 -6.11 -15.24 -5.56
CA ASP A 261 -5.51 -16.29 -4.73
C ASP A 261 -4.77 -15.74 -3.50
N LYS A 262 -4.53 -14.45 -3.45
CA LYS A 262 -3.68 -13.80 -2.45
C LYS A 262 -4.04 -14.18 -1.00
N ALA A 263 -5.32 -14.15 -0.66
CA ALA A 263 -5.78 -14.48 0.69
C ALA A 263 -5.56 -15.96 1.05
N ASP A 264 -5.55 -16.86 0.05
CA ASP A 264 -5.23 -18.28 0.27
C ASP A 264 -3.77 -18.48 0.68
N TYR A 265 -2.84 -17.71 0.09
CA TYR A 265 -1.43 -17.79 0.45
C TYR A 265 -1.16 -17.40 1.91
N PHE A 266 -1.84 -16.40 2.44
CA PHE A 266 -1.71 -16.08 3.88
C PHE A 266 -2.20 -17.23 4.76
N ASN A 267 -3.21 -17.96 4.34
CA ASN A 267 -3.75 -19.11 5.07
C ASN A 267 -2.95 -20.42 4.88
N LEU A 268 -1.87 -20.43 4.08
CA LEU A 268 -0.91 -21.54 4.01
C LEU A 268 0.13 -21.50 5.13
N ALA A 269 0.29 -20.35 5.77
CA ALA A 269 1.43 -20.07 6.64
C ALA A 269 1.09 -20.16 8.13
N ASP A 270 2.11 -20.43 8.93
CA ASP A 270 2.11 -20.37 10.39
C ASP A 270 2.68 -19.06 10.94
N VAL A 271 3.59 -18.43 10.19
CA VAL A 271 4.26 -17.17 10.55
C VAL A 271 4.42 -16.31 9.31
N PHE A 272 4.21 -15.01 9.43
CA PHE A 272 4.53 -14.05 8.38
C PHE A 272 5.85 -13.35 8.70
N PHE A 273 6.81 -13.38 7.76
CA PHE A 273 8.13 -12.76 7.93
C PHE A 273 8.37 -11.66 6.90
N PHE A 274 8.64 -10.44 7.39
CA PHE A 274 8.68 -9.26 6.54
C PHE A 274 9.80 -8.28 6.95
N PRO A 275 11.07 -8.56 6.61
CA PRO A 275 12.23 -7.76 7.04
C PRO A 275 12.46 -6.50 6.20
N SER A 276 11.42 -5.91 5.62
CA SER A 276 11.51 -4.77 4.68
C SER A 276 12.26 -3.58 5.29
N ALA A 277 13.18 -2.98 4.53
CA ALA A 277 13.96 -1.82 4.96
C ALA A 277 13.13 -0.53 5.09
N MET A 278 11.99 -0.43 4.40
CA MET A 278 11.08 0.71 4.49
C MET A 278 9.67 0.34 4.01
N GLU A 279 8.65 0.81 4.74
CA GLU A 279 7.23 0.74 4.37
C GLU A 279 6.49 2.03 4.68
N GLY A 280 5.67 2.49 3.73
CA GLY A 280 4.79 3.64 3.92
C GLY A 280 3.55 3.30 4.75
N PHE A 281 3.03 2.06 4.63
CA PHE A 281 1.95 1.53 5.46
C PHE A 281 2.17 0.05 5.83
N GLY A 282 2.57 -0.81 4.88
CA GLY A 282 2.75 -2.24 5.12
C GLY A 282 1.47 -3.06 4.90
N LEU A 283 0.79 -2.86 3.75
CA LEU A 283 -0.44 -3.59 3.43
C LEU A 283 -0.31 -5.11 3.62
N ALA A 284 0.79 -5.74 3.17
CA ALA A 284 1.00 -7.18 3.33
C ALA A 284 1.08 -7.60 4.80
N VAL A 285 1.64 -6.75 5.67
CA VAL A 285 1.65 -6.98 7.13
C VAL A 285 0.22 -6.93 7.67
N GLY A 286 -0.57 -5.91 7.29
CA GLY A 286 -1.97 -5.81 7.69
C GLY A 286 -2.81 -7.00 7.21
N GLU A 287 -2.58 -7.48 5.98
CA GLU A 287 -3.25 -8.65 5.39
C GLU A 287 -2.89 -9.95 6.15
N ALA A 288 -1.62 -10.14 6.49
CA ALA A 288 -1.15 -11.25 7.32
C ALA A 288 -1.78 -11.21 8.72
N MET A 289 -1.77 -10.05 9.36
CA MET A 289 -2.41 -9.83 10.67
C MET A 289 -3.92 -10.14 10.62
N SER A 290 -4.61 -9.68 9.58
CA SER A 290 -6.04 -9.95 9.38
C SER A 290 -6.34 -11.43 9.16
N SER A 291 -5.40 -12.17 8.53
CA SER A 291 -5.47 -13.62 8.34
C SER A 291 -5.11 -14.41 9.61
N GLY A 292 -4.88 -13.73 10.74
CA GLY A 292 -4.59 -14.37 12.02
C GLY A 292 -3.16 -14.91 12.15
N LEU A 293 -2.21 -14.41 11.35
CA LEU A 293 -0.81 -14.81 11.47
C LEU A 293 -0.07 -13.97 12.52
N PRO A 294 0.79 -14.60 13.34
CA PRO A 294 1.84 -13.89 14.05
C PRO A 294 2.83 -13.31 13.03
N VAL A 295 3.33 -12.12 13.29
CA VAL A 295 4.18 -11.39 12.34
C VAL A 295 5.56 -11.16 12.94
N ILE A 296 6.60 -11.42 12.17
CA ILE A 296 7.96 -10.94 12.44
C ILE A 296 8.30 -9.95 11.34
N ALA A 297 8.59 -8.71 11.71
CA ALA A 297 8.84 -7.65 10.73
C ALA A 297 9.96 -6.71 11.19
N SER A 298 10.41 -5.84 10.28
CA SER A 298 11.33 -4.76 10.67
C SER A 298 10.61 -3.68 11.47
N ASP A 299 11.37 -2.93 12.26
CA ASP A 299 10.92 -1.75 13.00
C ASP A 299 10.89 -0.48 12.14
N ARG A 300 10.99 -0.60 10.82
CA ARG A 300 11.12 0.52 9.89
C ARG A 300 9.79 1.02 9.32
N GLY A 301 9.77 2.30 9.07
CA GLY A 301 8.59 2.94 8.45
C GLY A 301 7.39 2.96 9.39
N SER A 302 6.25 2.61 8.83
CA SER A 302 4.96 2.56 9.55
C SER A 302 4.67 1.21 10.23
N ILE A 303 5.54 0.22 10.12
CA ILE A 303 5.30 -1.12 10.67
C ILE A 303 4.98 -1.08 12.17
N PRO A 304 5.70 -0.30 13.03
CA PRO A 304 5.37 -0.23 14.46
C PRO A 304 4.00 0.41 14.77
N GLU A 305 3.38 1.09 13.81
CA GLU A 305 2.01 1.61 13.98
C GLU A 305 0.95 0.51 13.77
N LEU A 306 1.26 -0.48 12.91
CA LEU A 306 0.42 -1.65 12.67
C LEU A 306 0.63 -2.72 13.74
N LEU A 307 1.87 -3.19 13.87
CA LEU A 307 2.29 -4.30 14.71
C LEU A 307 2.86 -3.80 16.03
N VAL A 308 2.28 -4.23 17.14
CA VAL A 308 2.81 -3.94 18.48
C VAL A 308 3.73 -5.09 18.89
N ASP A 309 4.98 -4.77 19.25
CA ASP A 309 5.98 -5.75 19.66
C ASP A 309 5.51 -6.54 20.89
N GLY A 310 5.61 -7.86 20.83
CA GLY A 310 5.17 -8.79 21.88
C GLY A 310 3.66 -9.05 21.94
N GLU A 311 2.80 -8.28 21.28
CA GLU A 311 1.34 -8.48 21.29
C GLU A 311 0.84 -9.27 20.07
N GLY A 312 1.30 -8.90 18.86
CA GLY A 312 0.91 -9.54 17.60
C GLY A 312 2.07 -10.24 16.89
N GLY A 313 3.24 -10.17 17.44
CA GLY A 313 4.48 -10.68 16.87
C GLY A 313 5.67 -9.86 17.36
N PHE A 314 6.71 -9.73 16.53
CA PHE A 314 7.95 -9.08 16.92
C PHE A 314 8.46 -8.14 15.84
N VAL A 315 9.04 -7.02 16.27
CA VAL A 315 9.76 -6.09 15.41
C VAL A 315 11.24 -6.05 15.77
N SER A 316 12.10 -5.87 14.76
CA SER A 316 13.55 -5.79 14.96
C SER A 316 14.18 -4.89 13.89
N ASP A 317 15.40 -4.41 14.15
CA ASP A 317 16.20 -3.75 13.11
C ASP A 317 16.36 -4.66 11.89
N PRO A 318 16.17 -4.18 10.66
CA PRO A 318 16.27 -4.99 9.45
C PRO A 318 17.65 -5.60 9.20
N GLY A 319 18.70 -5.13 9.87
CA GLY A 319 20.04 -5.72 9.85
C GLY A 319 20.30 -6.77 10.94
N ASP A 320 19.41 -6.88 11.92
CA ASP A 320 19.59 -7.83 13.05
C ASP A 320 19.08 -9.23 12.68
N THR A 321 19.90 -9.95 11.91
CA THR A 321 19.60 -11.29 11.43
C THR A 321 19.46 -12.32 12.57
N GLU A 322 20.25 -12.17 13.65
CA GLU A 322 20.20 -13.06 14.79
C GLU A 322 18.88 -12.95 15.55
N ARG A 323 18.44 -11.72 15.78
CA ARG A 323 17.15 -11.45 16.43
C ARG A 323 15.97 -11.99 15.63
N PHE A 324 15.99 -11.81 14.31
CA PHE A 324 14.98 -12.40 13.45
C PHE A 324 14.99 -13.93 13.51
N ALA A 325 16.17 -14.56 13.48
CA ALA A 325 16.29 -16.02 13.56
C ALA A 325 15.81 -16.56 14.92
N GLU A 326 16.16 -15.89 16.03
CA GLU A 326 15.65 -16.21 17.37
C GLU A 326 14.12 -16.21 17.41
N ARG A 327 13.49 -15.14 16.89
CA ARG A 327 12.03 -14.98 16.89
C ARG A 327 11.34 -15.99 15.98
N LEU A 328 11.92 -16.31 14.83
CA LEU A 328 11.41 -17.35 13.95
C LEU A 328 11.45 -18.72 14.62
N ARG A 329 12.59 -19.11 15.25
CA ARG A 329 12.71 -20.36 15.98
C ARG A 329 11.68 -20.45 17.11
N LEU A 330 11.50 -19.36 17.88
CA LEU A 330 10.50 -19.29 18.94
C LEU A 330 9.08 -19.56 18.39
N LEU A 331 8.67 -18.87 17.32
CA LEU A 331 7.33 -19.04 16.77
C LEU A 331 7.15 -20.40 16.08
N LEU A 332 8.16 -20.94 15.43
CA LEU A 332 8.09 -22.28 14.83
C LEU A 332 7.92 -23.37 15.89
N GLY A 333 8.56 -23.21 17.06
CA GLY A 333 8.50 -24.17 18.18
C GLY A 333 7.23 -24.07 19.03
N ASP A 334 6.51 -22.94 19.02
CA ASP A 334 5.36 -22.72 19.93
C ASP A 334 4.06 -22.40 19.17
N ALA A 335 3.28 -23.44 18.92
CA ALA A 335 1.95 -23.29 18.26
C ALA A 335 0.92 -22.53 19.10
N ALA A 336 1.01 -22.59 20.45
CA ALA A 336 0.09 -21.86 21.31
C ALA A 336 0.38 -20.36 21.26
N LEU A 337 1.65 -19.98 21.25
CA LEU A 337 2.09 -18.61 21.09
C LEU A 337 1.67 -18.07 19.71
N ARG A 338 1.87 -18.84 18.63
CA ARG A 338 1.41 -18.44 17.28
C ARG A 338 -0.09 -18.09 17.27
N ARG A 339 -0.93 -18.98 17.84
CA ARG A 339 -2.38 -18.74 17.93
C ARG A 339 -2.73 -17.49 18.72
N LYS A 340 -2.10 -17.29 19.88
CA LYS A 340 -2.33 -16.12 20.75
C LYS A 340 -2.01 -14.83 20.02
N LEU A 341 -0.85 -14.71 19.41
CA LEU A 341 -0.39 -13.52 18.69
C LEU A 341 -1.24 -13.27 17.43
N GLY A 342 -1.58 -14.33 16.70
CA GLY A 342 -2.43 -14.23 15.51
C GLY A 342 -3.84 -13.75 15.83
N GLN A 343 -4.44 -14.21 16.93
CA GLN A 343 -5.75 -13.72 17.38
C GLN A 343 -5.71 -12.24 17.77
N ALA A 344 -4.67 -11.81 18.46
CA ALA A 344 -4.46 -10.40 18.80
C ALA A 344 -4.34 -9.53 17.55
N ASN A 345 -3.62 -10.00 16.53
CA ASN A 345 -3.46 -9.35 15.24
C ASN A 345 -4.81 -9.19 14.51
N ALA A 346 -5.58 -10.26 14.38
CA ALA A 346 -6.88 -10.22 13.72
C ALA A 346 -7.84 -9.23 14.42
N ALA A 347 -7.88 -9.26 15.76
CA ALA A 347 -8.69 -8.33 16.56
C ALA A 347 -8.25 -6.88 16.36
N ARG A 348 -6.94 -6.60 16.32
CA ARG A 348 -6.41 -5.26 16.09
C ARG A 348 -6.79 -4.71 14.71
N ILE A 349 -6.68 -5.53 13.66
CA ILE A 349 -7.08 -5.13 12.30
C ILE A 349 -8.58 -4.83 12.26
N GLU A 350 -9.40 -5.69 12.84
CA GLU A 350 -10.87 -5.49 12.91
C GLU A 350 -11.22 -4.16 13.57
N GLN A 351 -10.58 -3.85 14.67
CA GLN A 351 -10.87 -2.64 15.45
C GLN A 351 -10.36 -1.34 14.81
N ARG A 352 -9.24 -1.38 14.07
CA ARG A 352 -8.52 -0.15 13.71
C ARG A 352 -8.29 0.06 12.22
N PHE A 353 -8.18 -1.00 11.42
CA PHE A 353 -7.64 -0.94 10.07
C PHE A 353 -8.57 -1.55 9.01
N ARG A 354 -9.88 -1.52 9.22
CA ARG A 354 -10.87 -1.91 8.20
C ARG A 354 -11.11 -0.78 7.21
N TRP A 355 -11.50 -1.15 6.00
CA TRP A 355 -11.78 -0.21 4.92
C TRP A 355 -12.85 0.82 5.27
N ASP A 356 -13.88 0.45 6.05
CA ASP A 356 -14.95 1.36 6.44
C ASP A 356 -14.40 2.58 7.19
N ARG A 357 -13.43 2.37 8.07
CA ARG A 357 -12.74 3.46 8.79
C ARG A 357 -11.88 4.31 7.86
N CYS A 358 -11.21 3.70 6.89
CA CYS A 358 -10.40 4.41 5.90
C CYS A 358 -11.29 5.29 5.01
N VAL A 359 -12.39 4.75 4.51
CA VAL A 359 -13.37 5.47 3.67
C VAL A 359 -13.99 6.62 4.45
N GLU A 360 -14.46 6.36 5.66
CA GLU A 360 -15.06 7.38 6.52
C GLU A 360 -14.06 8.48 6.89
N GLY A 361 -12.84 8.12 7.28
CA GLY A 361 -11.76 9.07 7.56
C GLY A 361 -11.45 9.94 6.34
N THR A 362 -11.35 9.34 5.16
CA THR A 362 -11.10 10.06 3.90
C THR A 362 -12.26 11.02 3.57
N ARG A 363 -13.51 10.57 3.71
CA ARG A 363 -14.69 11.43 3.50
C ARG A 363 -14.68 12.64 4.42
N ARG A 364 -14.41 12.43 5.71
CA ARG A 364 -14.33 13.54 6.69
C ARG A 364 -13.29 14.60 6.28
N VAL A 365 -12.12 14.16 5.80
CA VAL A 365 -11.11 15.09 5.29
C VAL A 365 -11.63 15.88 4.09
N TYR A 366 -12.30 15.22 3.15
CA TYR A 366 -12.85 15.90 1.97
C TYR A 366 -13.95 16.89 2.35
N GLU A 367 -14.87 16.50 3.20
CA GLU A 367 -15.98 17.33 3.68
C GLU A 367 -15.49 18.56 4.46
N ALA A 368 -14.55 18.37 5.38
CA ALA A 368 -13.93 19.47 6.14
C ALA A 368 -13.15 20.43 5.22
N THR A 369 -12.48 19.90 4.20
CA THR A 369 -11.75 20.72 3.22
C THR A 369 -12.72 21.56 2.39
N LEU A 370 -13.83 20.98 1.93
CA LEU A 370 -14.88 21.68 1.19
C LEU A 370 -15.54 22.76 2.03
N GLU A 371 -15.85 22.47 3.29
CA GLU A 371 -16.45 23.43 4.21
C GLU A 371 -15.52 24.64 4.43
N THR A 372 -14.26 24.37 4.72
CA THR A 372 -13.23 25.40 4.92
C THR A 372 -13.05 26.25 3.65
N TRP A 373 -13.03 25.61 2.47
CA TRP A 373 -12.95 26.30 1.20
C TRP A 373 -14.12 27.23 0.96
N ARG A 374 -15.35 26.75 1.15
CA ARG A 374 -16.59 27.54 0.96
C ARG A 374 -16.67 28.73 1.91
N ARG A 375 -16.25 28.54 3.16
CA ARG A 375 -16.18 29.62 4.16
C ARG A 375 -15.23 30.74 3.72
N ARG A 376 -13.99 30.38 3.31
CA ARG A 376 -13.00 31.34 2.79
C ARG A 376 -13.51 32.09 1.53
N ALA A 377 -14.17 31.38 0.63
CA ALA A 377 -14.75 31.99 -0.56
C ALA A 377 -15.88 32.97 -0.22
N ALA A 378 -16.69 32.68 0.78
CA ALA A 378 -17.74 33.59 1.27
C ALA A 378 -17.16 34.82 1.97
N GLU A 379 -16.10 34.68 2.78
CA GLU A 379 -15.39 35.78 3.42
C GLU A 379 -14.70 36.71 2.40
N ALA A 380 -14.11 36.17 1.34
CA ALA A 380 -13.46 36.95 0.27
C ALA A 380 -14.43 37.72 -0.64
N ARG A 381 -15.73 37.41 -0.59
CA ARG A 381 -16.79 38.11 -1.36
C ARG A 381 -17.46 39.22 -0.55
N ARG A 382 -17.22 39.29 0.73
CA ARG A 382 -17.66 40.41 1.64
C ARG A 382 -16.60 41.50 1.69
#